data_0e144f70c460dfbc251e42c09367b4a4
#
_entry.id   0e144f70c460dfbc251e42c09367b4a4
#
_cell.length_a   1.000
_cell.length_b   1.000
_cell.length_c   1.000
_cell.angle_alpha   90.00
_cell.angle_beta   90.00
_cell.angle_gamma   90.00
#
_symmetry.space_group_name_H-M   'P 1'
#
loop_
_entity.id
_entity.type
_entity.pdbx_description
1 polymer ?
#
loop_
_entity_poly.entity_id
_entity_poly.type
_entity_poly.pdbx_seq_one_letter_code
_entity_poly.pdbx_strand_id
1 'polypeptide(L)'
;MKNISKRQYILTLIVSFVAIVVLSLCTIMTFYRKSVNDTLALAAETVKQEQEYMNSYLNRAVDAVEVTKITVEHMMREGQSGQDILNFLTNESDYYLQDIDAAFTGVYGFINGEYLDGTDWVPNDDYVPQERAWYKAAVAADGQPTLGQPYIDAQTGDILMSVSQLLYD
;
A
#
# COMPACT_ATOMS: atom_id res chain seq x y z
N MET A 1 -25.42 15.88 -74.25
CA MET A 1 -25.43 15.28 -72.83
C MET A 1 -25.84 13.83 -72.93
N LYS A 2 -24.93 12.90 -72.54
CA LYS A 2 -25.22 11.43 -72.54
C LYS A 2 -26.29 11.16 -71.45
N ASN A 3 -27.46 10.68 -71.91
CA ASN A 3 -28.51 10.19 -70.99
C ASN A 3 -27.97 8.96 -70.28
N ILE A 4 -27.60 9.09 -69.02
CA ILE A 4 -27.27 8.01 -68.14
C ILE A 4 -28.51 7.16 -67.96
N SER A 5 -28.42 5.84 -68.33
CA SER A 5 -29.59 4.96 -68.18
C SER A 5 -29.95 4.80 -66.67
N LYS A 6 -31.25 4.69 -66.36
CA LYS A 6 -31.73 4.45 -64.98
C LYS A 6 -30.93 3.33 -64.25
N ARG A 7 -30.53 2.33 -64.98
CA ARG A 7 -29.73 1.21 -64.45
C ARG A 7 -28.31 1.64 -64.00
N GLN A 8 -27.65 2.53 -64.75
CA GLN A 8 -26.35 3.07 -64.34
C GLN A 8 -26.45 3.95 -63.10
N TYR A 9 -27.49 4.77 -63.01
CA TYR A 9 -27.73 5.60 -61.84
C TYR A 9 -27.96 4.79 -60.58
N ILE A 10 -28.83 3.72 -60.63
CA ILE A 10 -29.05 2.83 -59.52
C ILE A 10 -27.80 2.10 -59.13
N LEU A 11 -27.01 1.61 -60.08
CA LEU A 11 -25.72 0.93 -59.80
C LEU A 11 -24.75 1.88 -59.03
N THR A 12 -24.61 3.12 -59.48
CA THR A 12 -23.76 4.10 -58.80
C THR A 12 -24.20 4.37 -57.37
N LEU A 13 -25.52 4.50 -57.15
CA LEU A 13 -26.07 4.67 -55.78
C LEU A 13 -25.75 3.48 -54.86
N ILE A 14 -25.90 2.24 -55.36
CA ILE A 14 -25.58 1.04 -54.59
C ILE A 14 -24.10 0.99 -54.25
N VAL A 15 -23.21 1.25 -55.22
CA VAL A 15 -21.76 1.27 -54.98
C VAL A 15 -21.37 2.33 -53.99
N SER A 16 -21.92 3.54 -54.11
CA SER A 16 -21.67 4.63 -53.13
C SER A 16 -22.15 4.29 -51.76
N PHE A 17 -23.33 3.68 -51.64
CA PHE A 17 -23.86 3.25 -50.34
C PHE A 17 -22.99 2.18 -49.69
N VAL A 18 -22.59 1.14 -50.45
CA VAL A 18 -21.67 0.10 -49.98
C VAL A 18 -20.33 0.71 -49.51
N ALA A 19 -19.77 1.62 -50.28
CA ALA A 19 -18.52 2.31 -49.93
C ALA A 19 -18.66 3.09 -48.61
N ILE A 20 -19.76 3.79 -48.38
CA ILE A 20 -20.03 4.52 -47.15
C ILE A 20 -20.14 3.55 -45.96
N VAL A 21 -20.86 2.43 -46.13
CA VAL A 21 -21.02 1.42 -45.07
C VAL A 21 -19.66 0.81 -44.70
N VAL A 22 -18.85 0.47 -45.70
CA VAL A 22 -17.50 -0.10 -45.46
C VAL A 22 -16.60 0.88 -44.72
N LEU A 23 -16.58 2.14 -45.14
CA LEU A 23 -15.81 3.21 -44.49
C LEU A 23 -16.28 3.43 -43.06
N SER A 24 -17.60 3.44 -42.81
CA SER A 24 -18.16 3.60 -41.48
C SER A 24 -17.76 2.44 -40.56
N LEU A 25 -17.84 1.20 -41.04
CA LEU A 25 -17.42 0.02 -40.28
C LEU A 25 -15.90 0.05 -39.96
N CYS A 26 -15.06 0.41 -40.93
CA CYS A 26 -13.62 0.57 -40.69
C CYS A 26 -13.33 1.67 -39.63
N THR A 27 -14.03 2.79 -39.72
CA THR A 27 -13.87 3.89 -38.74
C THR A 27 -14.30 3.47 -37.34
N ILE A 28 -15.44 2.80 -37.22
CA ILE A 28 -15.93 2.29 -35.93
C ILE A 28 -14.94 1.27 -35.36
N MET A 29 -14.43 0.36 -36.18
CA MET A 29 -13.51 -0.67 -35.72
C MET A 29 -12.17 -0.08 -35.27
N THR A 30 -11.63 0.90 -35.99
CA THR A 30 -10.39 1.59 -35.61
C THR A 30 -10.57 2.40 -34.34
N PHE A 31 -11.69 3.13 -34.22
CA PHE A 31 -12.05 3.89 -33.02
C PHE A 31 -12.20 2.97 -31.82
N TYR A 32 -12.94 1.85 -31.95
CA TYR A 32 -13.13 0.89 -30.87
C TYR A 32 -11.80 0.31 -30.38
N ARG A 33 -10.95 -0.15 -31.31
CA ARG A 33 -9.62 -0.67 -30.95
C ARG A 33 -8.76 0.36 -30.23
N LYS A 34 -8.76 1.60 -30.75
CA LYS A 34 -8.01 2.68 -30.11
C LYS A 34 -8.55 2.97 -28.72
N SER A 35 -9.86 3.11 -28.56
CA SER A 35 -10.50 3.38 -27.25
C SER A 35 -10.20 2.29 -26.22
N VAL A 36 -10.26 1.01 -26.60
CA VAL A 36 -9.91 -0.10 -25.71
C VAL A 36 -8.44 -0.05 -25.31
N ASN A 37 -7.53 0.17 -26.26
CA ASN A 37 -6.11 0.26 -25.97
C ASN A 37 -5.77 1.47 -25.06
N ASP A 38 -6.37 2.61 -25.32
CA ASP A 38 -6.17 3.81 -24.50
C ASP A 38 -6.70 3.59 -23.07
N THR A 39 -7.85 2.91 -22.92
CA THR A 39 -8.41 2.56 -21.60
C THR A 39 -7.51 1.57 -20.85
N LEU A 40 -6.99 0.55 -21.53
CA LEU A 40 -6.07 -0.41 -20.92
C LEU A 40 -4.75 0.24 -20.51
N ALA A 41 -4.22 1.14 -21.34
CA ALA A 41 -2.99 1.86 -21.02
C ALA A 41 -3.18 2.77 -19.80
N LEU A 42 -4.32 3.49 -19.74
CA LEU A 42 -4.65 4.32 -18.58
C LEU A 42 -4.82 3.48 -17.32
N ALA A 43 -5.52 2.34 -17.40
CA ALA A 43 -5.68 1.43 -16.26
C ALA A 43 -4.33 0.90 -15.77
N ALA A 44 -3.43 0.49 -16.68
CA ALA A 44 -2.09 0.03 -16.33
C ALA A 44 -1.25 1.13 -15.65
N GLU A 45 -1.32 2.36 -16.15
CA GLU A 45 -0.64 3.50 -15.54
C GLU A 45 -1.17 3.81 -14.14
N THR A 46 -2.51 3.80 -13.96
CA THR A 46 -3.14 4.00 -12.65
C THR A 46 -2.69 2.93 -11.66
N VAL A 47 -2.71 1.64 -12.06
CA VAL A 47 -2.25 0.55 -11.18
C VAL A 47 -0.78 0.73 -10.80
N LYS A 48 0.07 1.16 -11.74
CA LYS A 48 1.48 1.42 -11.46
C LYS A 48 1.66 2.58 -10.47
N GLN A 49 0.93 3.67 -10.63
CA GLN A 49 0.96 4.81 -9.70
C GLN A 49 0.52 4.41 -8.29
N GLU A 50 -0.56 3.63 -8.17
CA GLU A 50 -1.04 3.10 -6.89
C GLU A 50 -0.01 2.15 -6.25
N GLN A 51 0.66 1.34 -7.04
CA GLN A 51 1.75 0.47 -6.56
C GLN A 51 2.94 1.29 -6.04
N GLU A 52 3.36 2.33 -6.76
CA GLU A 52 4.45 3.21 -6.34
C GLU A 52 4.08 3.97 -5.05
N TYR A 53 2.84 4.45 -4.96
CA TYR A 53 2.31 5.09 -3.75
C TYR A 53 2.34 4.12 -2.56
N MET A 54 1.81 2.91 -2.73
CA MET A 54 1.79 1.89 -1.67
C MET A 54 3.20 1.50 -1.23
N ASN A 55 4.13 1.29 -2.18
CA ASN A 55 5.52 0.99 -1.85
C ASN A 55 6.18 2.13 -1.07
N SER A 56 5.95 3.39 -1.47
CA SER A 56 6.46 4.54 -0.73
C SER A 56 5.89 4.63 0.68
N TYR A 57 4.61 4.31 0.84
CA TYR A 57 3.94 4.27 2.15
C TYR A 57 4.56 3.20 3.07
N LEU A 58 4.72 1.98 2.56
CA LEU A 58 5.31 0.88 3.33
C LEU A 58 6.77 1.14 3.68
N ASN A 59 7.55 1.72 2.77
CA ASN A 59 8.95 2.07 3.03
C ASN A 59 9.08 3.07 4.18
N ARG A 60 8.19 4.05 4.29
CA ARG A 60 8.19 4.99 5.44
C ARG A 60 7.99 4.27 6.77
N ALA A 61 7.14 3.26 6.82
CA ALA A 61 6.94 2.46 8.04
C ALA A 61 8.19 1.60 8.35
N VAL A 62 8.86 1.07 7.33
CA VAL A 62 10.14 0.36 7.48
C VAL A 62 11.22 1.30 8.02
N ASP A 63 11.39 2.45 7.42
CA ASP A 63 12.38 3.45 7.86
C ASP A 63 12.11 3.88 9.32
N ALA A 64 10.84 4.07 9.70
CA ALA A 64 10.44 4.40 11.06
C ALA A 64 10.88 3.32 12.05
N VAL A 65 10.60 2.05 11.75
CA VAL A 65 10.98 0.92 12.61
C VAL A 65 12.51 0.78 12.71
N GLU A 66 13.26 0.96 11.62
CA GLU A 66 14.72 0.89 11.64
C GLU A 66 15.34 2.00 12.50
N VAL A 67 14.87 3.24 12.37
CA VAL A 67 15.35 4.38 13.18
C VAL A 67 15.01 4.17 14.65
N THR A 68 13.77 3.78 14.95
CA THR A 68 13.33 3.48 16.32
C THR A 68 14.17 2.35 16.93
N LYS A 69 14.40 1.26 16.17
CA LYS A 69 15.26 0.14 16.61
C LYS A 69 16.65 0.63 17.01
N ILE A 70 17.33 1.37 16.13
CA ILE A 70 18.69 1.87 16.40
C ILE A 70 18.72 2.71 17.68
N THR A 71 17.71 3.56 17.87
CA THR A 71 17.61 4.42 19.04
C THR A 71 17.37 3.62 20.31
N VAL A 72 16.43 2.66 20.29
CA VAL A 72 16.12 1.81 21.44
C VAL A 72 17.32 0.95 21.82
N GLU A 73 18.01 0.34 20.85
CA GLU A 73 19.24 -0.44 21.10
C GLU A 73 20.34 0.43 21.71
N HIS A 74 20.45 1.70 21.29
CA HIS A 74 21.39 2.63 21.91
C HIS A 74 20.99 2.95 23.36
N MET A 75 19.71 3.21 23.62
CA MET A 75 19.18 3.46 24.96
C MET A 75 19.43 2.24 25.90
N MET A 76 19.22 1.03 25.38
CA MET A 76 19.48 -0.22 26.14
C MET A 76 20.99 -0.33 26.50
N ARG A 77 21.88 -0.11 25.54
CA ARG A 77 23.34 -0.13 25.78
C ARG A 77 23.83 0.94 26.77
N GLU A 78 23.17 2.08 26.80
CA GLU A 78 23.46 3.15 27.78
C GLU A 78 22.81 2.87 29.16
N GLY A 79 22.09 1.77 29.32
CA GLY A 79 21.44 1.38 30.56
C GLY A 79 20.24 2.26 30.96
N GLN A 80 19.58 2.87 29.98
CA GLN A 80 18.38 3.65 30.25
C GLN A 80 17.23 2.77 30.75
N SER A 81 16.35 3.35 31.57
CA SER A 81 15.25 2.61 32.17
C SER A 81 14.15 2.29 31.16
N GLY A 82 13.32 1.28 31.45
CA GLY A 82 12.12 0.99 30.65
C GLY A 82 11.19 2.21 30.53
N GLN A 83 11.13 3.06 31.56
CA GLN A 83 10.35 4.30 31.52
C GLN A 83 10.92 5.34 30.52
N ASP A 84 12.25 5.44 30.42
CA ASP A 84 12.89 6.34 29.44
C ASP A 84 12.60 5.86 28.03
N ILE A 85 12.70 4.55 27.80
CA ILE A 85 12.34 3.94 26.50
C ILE A 85 10.85 4.15 26.19
N LEU A 86 9.95 3.94 27.14
CA LEU A 86 8.52 4.19 26.97
C LEU A 86 8.25 5.65 26.60
N ASN A 87 8.88 6.60 27.28
CA ASN A 87 8.74 8.02 26.97
C ASN A 87 9.20 8.34 25.54
N PHE A 88 10.28 7.70 25.09
CA PHE A 88 10.74 7.82 23.69
C PHE A 88 9.70 7.24 22.72
N LEU A 89 9.18 6.03 22.96
CA LEU A 89 8.17 5.41 22.10
C LEU A 89 6.88 6.25 22.05
N THR A 90 6.48 6.88 23.16
CA THR A 90 5.33 7.79 23.19
C THR A 90 5.54 9.02 22.31
N ASN A 91 6.69 9.66 22.40
CA ASN A 91 7.02 10.80 21.56
C ASN A 91 7.08 10.43 20.05
N GLU A 92 7.65 9.26 19.74
CA GLU A 92 7.67 8.74 18.35
C GLU A 92 6.25 8.43 17.85
N SER A 93 5.42 7.81 18.68
CA SER A 93 4.02 7.51 18.34
C SER A 93 3.24 8.79 18.03
N ASP A 94 3.35 9.79 18.89
CA ASP A 94 2.71 11.09 18.71
C ASP A 94 3.19 11.77 17.42
N TYR A 95 4.50 11.77 17.15
CA TYR A 95 5.05 12.34 15.94
C TYR A 95 4.52 11.65 14.67
N TYR A 96 4.54 10.31 14.64
CA TYR A 96 4.04 9.58 13.47
C TYR A 96 2.55 9.79 13.24
N LEU A 97 1.74 9.77 14.30
CA LEU A 97 0.29 9.95 14.22
C LEU A 97 -0.13 11.37 13.80
N GLN A 98 0.58 12.39 14.29
CA GLN A 98 0.17 13.78 14.09
C GLN A 98 0.82 14.43 12.87
N ASP A 99 2.11 14.13 12.62
CA ASP A 99 2.92 14.85 11.65
C ASP A 99 3.22 14.05 10.37
N ILE A 100 3.11 12.72 10.43
CA ILE A 100 3.46 11.88 9.27
C ILE A 100 2.21 11.30 8.61
N ASP A 101 1.43 10.48 9.31
CA ASP A 101 0.23 9.87 8.75
C ASP A 101 -0.69 9.35 9.88
N ALA A 102 -1.94 9.77 9.86
CA ALA A 102 -2.97 9.34 10.81
C ALA A 102 -3.33 7.83 10.71
N ALA A 103 -2.84 7.13 9.68
CA ALA A 103 -3.02 5.69 9.56
C ALA A 103 -1.95 4.88 10.31
N PHE A 104 -0.88 5.51 10.83
CA PHE A 104 -0.02 4.88 11.83
C PHE A 104 -0.81 4.67 13.12
N THR A 105 -0.58 3.55 13.79
CA THR A 105 -1.28 3.20 15.05
C THR A 105 -0.40 3.32 16.28
N GLY A 106 0.87 3.68 16.10
CA GLY A 106 1.85 3.87 17.16
C GLY A 106 3.02 2.91 17.09
N VAL A 107 3.97 3.13 17.98
CA VAL A 107 5.21 2.35 18.10
C VAL A 107 5.19 1.59 19.43
N TYR A 108 5.39 0.28 19.38
CA TYR A 108 5.39 -0.59 20.55
C TYR A 108 6.35 -1.76 20.38
N GLY A 109 6.70 -2.41 21.48
CA GLY A 109 7.60 -3.54 21.42
C GLY A 109 7.68 -4.36 22.72
N PHE A 110 8.30 -5.53 22.64
CA PHE A 110 8.66 -6.33 23.78
C PHE A 110 10.16 -6.16 24.02
N ILE A 111 10.51 -5.37 25.03
CA ILE A 111 11.86 -4.83 25.26
C ILE A 111 12.28 -5.18 26.68
N ASN A 112 13.43 -5.81 26.86
CA ASN A 112 13.96 -6.23 28.17
C ASN A 112 12.98 -7.05 29.02
N GLY A 113 12.12 -7.84 28.35
CA GLY A 113 11.14 -8.69 29.05
C GLY A 113 9.83 -7.98 29.41
N GLU A 114 9.63 -6.75 28.97
CA GLU A 114 8.45 -5.93 29.23
C GLU A 114 7.80 -5.49 27.92
N TYR A 115 6.47 -5.45 27.87
CA TYR A 115 5.72 -4.84 26.77
C TYR A 115 5.58 -3.34 26.99
N LEU A 116 6.12 -2.57 26.08
CA LEU A 116 6.07 -1.10 26.09
C LEU A 116 5.28 -0.61 24.88
N ASP A 117 4.31 0.26 25.12
CA ASP A 117 3.42 0.80 24.07
C ASP A 117 3.37 2.31 24.12
N GLY A 118 3.84 2.95 23.04
CA GLY A 118 3.89 4.41 22.93
C GLY A 118 2.54 5.09 22.76
N THR A 119 1.43 4.34 22.75
CA THR A 119 0.07 4.90 22.71
C THR A 119 -0.63 4.85 24.08
N ASP A 120 0.11 4.58 25.14
CA ASP A 120 -0.40 4.39 26.50
C ASP A 120 -1.39 3.23 26.67
N TRP A 121 -1.44 2.32 25.69
CA TRP A 121 -2.29 1.14 25.81
C TRP A 121 -1.69 0.12 26.77
N VAL A 122 -2.50 -0.28 27.74
CA VAL A 122 -2.15 -1.33 28.70
C VAL A 122 -2.93 -2.59 28.35
N PRO A 123 -2.25 -3.68 27.95
CA PRO A 123 -2.94 -4.92 27.61
C PRO A 123 -3.55 -5.60 28.84
N ASN A 124 -4.52 -6.49 28.60
CA ASN A 124 -5.07 -7.36 29.61
C ASN A 124 -4.02 -8.37 30.11
N ASP A 125 -4.25 -8.98 31.30
CA ASP A 125 -3.33 -9.93 31.94
C ASP A 125 -3.05 -11.20 31.10
N ASP A 126 -3.94 -11.54 30.16
CA ASP A 126 -3.80 -12.68 29.25
C ASP A 126 -3.08 -12.35 27.93
N TYR A 127 -2.64 -11.11 27.76
CA TYR A 127 -1.92 -10.70 26.56
C TYR A 127 -0.47 -11.21 26.60
N VAL A 128 -0.13 -12.06 25.64
CA VAL A 128 1.23 -12.61 25.49
C VAL A 128 1.86 -12.04 24.23
N PRO A 129 2.77 -11.05 24.34
CA PRO A 129 3.39 -10.39 23.17
C PRO A 129 4.05 -11.37 22.20
N GLN A 130 4.73 -12.40 22.73
CA GLN A 130 5.46 -13.40 21.95
C GLN A 130 4.54 -14.30 21.09
N GLU A 131 3.25 -14.36 21.41
CA GLU A 131 2.25 -15.10 20.62
C GLU A 131 1.63 -14.27 19.50
N ARG A 132 1.89 -12.96 19.49
CA ARG A 132 1.30 -12.03 18.50
C ARG A 132 1.96 -12.17 17.14
N ALA A 133 1.18 -11.83 16.10
CA ALA A 133 1.62 -11.97 14.72
C ALA A 133 2.87 -11.12 14.42
N TRP A 134 2.91 -9.89 14.93
CA TRP A 134 4.03 -8.97 14.76
C TRP A 134 5.33 -9.50 15.39
N TYR A 135 5.27 -10.09 16.58
CA TYR A 135 6.43 -10.65 17.24
C TYR A 135 6.99 -11.87 16.49
N LYS A 136 6.10 -12.79 16.11
CA LYS A 136 6.48 -13.98 15.33
C LYS A 136 7.08 -13.61 13.98
N ALA A 137 6.55 -12.56 13.33
CA ALA A 137 7.10 -12.05 12.07
C ALA A 137 8.53 -11.50 12.27
N ALA A 138 8.76 -10.68 13.31
CA ALA A 138 10.09 -10.16 13.63
C ALA A 138 11.11 -11.27 13.88
N VAL A 139 10.73 -12.30 14.67
CA VAL A 139 11.61 -13.46 14.94
C VAL A 139 11.92 -14.23 13.67
N ALA A 140 10.93 -14.44 12.80
CA ALA A 140 11.12 -15.17 11.54
C ALA A 140 11.99 -14.42 10.53
N ALA A 141 12.03 -13.08 10.60
CA ALA A 141 12.81 -12.23 9.72
C ALA A 141 14.29 -12.08 10.15
N ASP A 142 14.67 -12.60 11.29
CA ASP A 142 16.06 -12.70 11.76
C ASP A 142 16.83 -11.36 11.66
N GLY A 143 16.23 -10.30 12.22
CA GLY A 143 16.84 -8.96 12.28
C GLY A 143 16.61 -8.06 11.07
N GLN A 144 15.97 -8.55 10.02
CA GLN A 144 15.52 -7.70 8.94
C GLN A 144 14.15 -7.08 9.28
N PRO A 145 13.89 -5.84 8.87
CA PRO A 145 12.54 -5.29 9.00
C PRO A 145 11.56 -6.10 8.14
N THR A 146 10.40 -6.41 8.66
CA THR A 146 9.42 -7.22 7.96
C THR A 146 8.01 -6.68 8.12
N LEU A 147 7.24 -6.73 7.02
CA LEU A 147 5.81 -6.48 7.03
C LEU A 147 5.09 -7.79 7.35
N GLY A 148 4.39 -7.83 8.50
CA GLY A 148 3.60 -8.97 8.92
C GLY A 148 2.35 -9.19 8.06
N GLN A 149 1.70 -10.34 8.24
CA GLN A 149 0.37 -10.58 7.65
C GLN A 149 -0.68 -9.72 8.38
N PRO A 150 -1.78 -9.33 7.71
CA PRO A 150 -2.89 -8.66 8.38
C PRO A 150 -3.43 -9.48 9.56
N TYR A 151 -3.74 -8.82 10.67
CA TYR A 151 -4.29 -9.45 11.87
C TYR A 151 -5.29 -8.50 12.57
N ILE A 152 -6.08 -9.05 13.49
CA ILE A 152 -6.99 -8.25 14.31
C ILE A 152 -6.19 -7.65 15.47
N ASP A 153 -6.19 -6.33 15.55
CA ASP A 153 -5.55 -5.59 16.64
C ASP A 153 -6.21 -5.87 17.99
N ALA A 154 -5.38 -6.04 19.02
CA ALA A 154 -5.88 -6.32 20.37
C ALA A 154 -6.43 -5.07 21.06
N GLN A 155 -5.97 -3.88 20.68
CA GLN A 155 -6.39 -2.61 21.25
C GLN A 155 -7.70 -2.11 20.62
N THR A 156 -7.77 -2.07 19.29
CA THR A 156 -8.88 -1.41 18.57
C THR A 156 -9.89 -2.39 18.01
N GLY A 157 -9.51 -3.64 17.76
CA GLY A 157 -10.33 -4.63 17.06
C GLY A 157 -10.31 -4.48 15.54
N ASP A 158 -9.57 -3.54 15.00
CA ASP A 158 -9.43 -3.28 13.57
C ASP A 158 -8.44 -4.25 12.93
N ILE A 159 -8.44 -4.32 11.59
CA ILE A 159 -7.44 -5.08 10.85
C ILE A 159 -6.21 -4.20 10.65
N LEU A 160 -5.09 -4.64 11.21
CA LEU A 160 -3.79 -3.98 11.08
C LEU A 160 -2.77 -4.84 10.35
N MET A 161 -1.72 -4.17 9.87
CA MET A 161 -0.45 -4.77 9.46
C MET A 161 0.67 -4.05 10.20
N SER A 162 1.54 -4.81 10.86
CA SER A 162 2.70 -4.22 11.55
C SER A 162 3.97 -4.42 10.73
N VAL A 163 4.79 -3.38 10.65
CA VAL A 163 6.20 -3.52 10.34
C VAL A 163 6.94 -3.79 11.65
N SER A 164 7.75 -4.82 11.70
CA SER A 164 8.43 -5.24 12.92
C SER A 164 9.85 -5.68 12.64
N GLN A 165 10.71 -5.57 13.67
CA GLN A 165 12.12 -5.96 13.58
C GLN A 165 12.63 -6.39 14.96
N LEU A 166 13.57 -7.35 14.98
CA LEU A 166 14.24 -7.76 16.22
C LEU A 166 15.18 -6.66 16.74
N LEU A 167 15.21 -6.52 18.07
CA LEU A 167 16.19 -5.74 18.81
C LEU A 167 17.33 -6.66 19.27
N TYR A 168 18.53 -6.12 19.32
CA TYR A 168 19.72 -6.79 19.83
C TYR A 168 20.40 -5.92 20.90
N ASP A 169 20.72 -6.50 22.04
CA ASP A 169 21.48 -5.90 23.14
C ASP A 169 22.99 -6.09 22.97
#